data_028194017c156cce2a6aea3d4aef8a97
#
_entry.id   028194017c156cce2a6aea3d4aef8a97
#
_cell.length_a   1.000
_cell.length_b   1.000
_cell.length_c   1.000
_cell.angle_alpha   90.00
_cell.angle_beta   90.00
_cell.angle_gamma   90.00
#
_symmetry.space_group_name_H-M   'P 1'
#
loop_
_entity.id
_entity.type
_entity.pdbx_description
1 polymer ?
#
loop_
_entity_poly.entity_id
_entity_poly.type
_entity_poly.pdbx_seq_one_letter_code
_entity_poly.pdbx_strand_id
1 'polypeptide(L)'
;MTVAVGDEIPVFTRTTGFANWNRYAAVNDEFVPIHMDDDAGRAAGMAGAFGMGNLQWAYLHNVVRDWLGDRGRIVRMECQFRAVNTKGQIVSAHGRVESVRERADDLLVELRVWTEDQDGNQLAPGTCTAVVNR
;
A
#
# COMPACT_ATOMS: atom_id res chain seq x y z
N MET A 1 -21.10 -2.96 10.14
CA MET A 1 -20.32 -3.54 9.04
C MET A 1 -20.15 -5.04 9.27
N THR A 2 -20.44 -5.84 8.27
CA THR A 2 -20.22 -7.29 8.33
C THR A 2 -18.86 -7.60 7.73
N VAL A 3 -18.04 -8.34 8.44
CA VAL A 3 -16.71 -8.76 7.99
C VAL A 3 -16.57 -10.27 8.10
N ALA A 4 -16.18 -10.92 7.03
CA ALA A 4 -16.01 -12.38 6.98
C ALA A 4 -14.66 -12.75 6.39
N VAL A 5 -14.14 -13.90 6.82
CA VAL A 5 -12.93 -14.50 6.22
C VAL A 5 -13.15 -14.71 4.73
N GLY A 6 -12.16 -14.30 3.93
CA GLY A 6 -12.21 -14.36 2.48
C GLY A 6 -12.75 -13.10 1.80
N ASP A 7 -13.31 -12.15 2.55
CA ASP A 7 -13.74 -10.87 1.99
C ASP A 7 -12.56 -10.13 1.38
N GLU A 8 -12.76 -9.62 0.17
CA GLU A 8 -11.82 -8.69 -0.47
C GLU A 8 -12.32 -7.26 -0.26
N ILE A 9 -11.42 -6.39 0.20
CA ILE A 9 -11.75 -4.99 0.42
C ILE A 9 -11.62 -4.19 -0.88
N PRO A 10 -12.32 -3.05 -1.03
CA PRO A 10 -12.25 -2.26 -2.25
C PRO A 10 -10.82 -1.84 -2.60
N VAL A 11 -10.45 -1.97 -3.86
CA VAL A 11 -9.10 -1.72 -4.36
C VAL A 11 -8.80 -0.22 -4.43
N PHE A 12 -7.56 0.14 -4.08
CA PHE A 12 -7.00 1.49 -4.21
C PHE A 12 -6.02 1.49 -5.38
N THR A 13 -6.19 2.38 -6.36
CA THR A 13 -5.37 2.38 -7.59
C THR A 13 -4.80 3.75 -7.91
N ARG A 14 -3.54 3.77 -8.37
CA ARG A 14 -2.85 4.98 -8.84
C ARG A 14 -2.04 4.68 -10.09
N THR A 15 -2.10 5.57 -11.08
CA THR A 15 -1.09 5.63 -12.15
C THR A 15 0.11 6.36 -11.58
N THR A 16 1.28 5.73 -11.63
CA THR A 16 2.47 6.19 -10.91
C THR A 16 3.51 6.84 -11.81
N GLY A 17 4.26 7.76 -11.26
CA GLY A 17 5.32 8.49 -11.92
C GLY A 17 5.77 9.70 -11.11
N PHE A 18 6.49 10.62 -11.74
CA PHE A 18 7.05 11.78 -11.05
C PHE A 18 6.01 12.62 -10.31
N ALA A 19 4.79 12.74 -10.85
CA ALA A 19 3.78 13.61 -10.24
C ALA A 19 3.42 13.16 -8.81
N ASN A 20 3.12 11.87 -8.60
CA ASN A 20 2.82 11.38 -7.26
C ASN A 20 4.06 11.18 -6.40
N TRP A 21 5.20 10.81 -6.99
CA TRP A 21 6.46 10.69 -6.24
C TRP A 21 6.94 12.04 -5.72
N ASN A 22 6.84 13.10 -6.52
CA ASN A 22 7.20 14.45 -6.11
C ASN A 22 6.28 14.99 -5.00
N ARG A 23 4.98 14.73 -5.07
CA ARG A 23 4.07 15.07 -3.98
C ARG A 23 4.43 14.38 -2.68
N TYR A 24 4.73 13.10 -2.74
CA TYR A 24 5.11 12.33 -1.57
C TYR A 24 6.43 12.81 -0.97
N ALA A 25 7.43 13.10 -1.81
CA ALA A 25 8.69 13.67 -1.41
C ALA A 25 8.50 15.02 -0.71
N ALA A 26 7.63 15.88 -1.23
CA ALA A 26 7.32 17.18 -0.65
C ALA A 26 6.64 17.06 0.73
N VAL A 27 5.71 16.11 0.89
CA VAL A 27 5.02 15.85 2.17
C VAL A 27 6.00 15.39 3.24
N ASN A 28 6.96 14.56 2.87
CA ASN A 28 7.97 14.02 3.79
C ASN A 28 9.21 14.90 3.93
N ASP A 29 9.34 15.96 3.12
CA ASP A 29 10.55 16.77 3.01
C ASP A 29 11.79 15.91 2.70
N GLU A 30 11.65 14.98 1.77
CA GLU A 30 12.65 13.95 1.49
C GLU A 30 12.81 13.73 -0.03
N PHE A 31 13.77 14.47 -0.62
CA PHE A 31 14.02 14.44 -2.05
C PHE A 31 15.25 13.61 -2.38
N VAL A 32 15.06 12.31 -2.57
CA VAL A 32 16.14 11.36 -2.88
C VAL A 32 16.29 11.25 -4.41
N PRO A 33 17.49 11.46 -4.97
CA PRO A 33 17.69 11.54 -6.44
C PRO A 33 17.17 10.34 -7.24
N ILE A 34 17.28 9.11 -6.72
CA ILE A 34 16.81 7.90 -7.42
C ILE A 34 15.30 7.90 -7.70
N HIS A 35 14.53 8.71 -6.97
CA HIS A 35 13.08 8.87 -7.17
C HIS A 35 12.73 10.11 -8.00
N MET A 36 13.72 10.96 -8.30
CA MET A 36 13.55 12.29 -8.91
C MET A 36 14.15 12.39 -10.30
N ASP A 37 15.15 11.56 -10.61
CA ASP A 37 16.00 11.69 -11.80
C ASP A 37 16.25 10.31 -12.42
N ASP A 38 15.98 10.20 -13.72
CA ASP A 38 16.19 8.97 -14.47
C ASP A 38 17.67 8.56 -14.50
N ASP A 39 18.59 9.51 -14.59
CA ASP A 39 20.03 9.19 -14.62
C ASP A 39 20.50 8.64 -13.26
N ALA A 40 19.99 9.19 -12.16
CA ALA A 40 20.25 8.65 -10.83
C ALA A 40 19.68 7.23 -10.67
N GLY A 41 18.49 6.98 -11.17
CA GLY A 41 17.87 5.66 -11.19
C GLY A 41 18.70 4.66 -12.00
N ARG A 42 19.20 5.04 -13.18
CA ARG A 42 20.08 4.21 -14.01
C ARG A 42 21.41 3.91 -13.32
N ALA A 43 22.00 4.90 -12.66
CA ALA A 43 23.22 4.71 -11.89
C ALA A 43 23.03 3.72 -10.73
N ALA A 44 21.81 3.60 -10.20
CA ALA A 44 21.44 2.61 -9.19
C ALA A 44 21.09 1.22 -9.78
N GLY A 45 21.22 1.04 -11.10
CA GLY A 45 20.99 -0.24 -11.78
C GLY A 45 19.57 -0.46 -12.28
N MET A 46 18.71 0.58 -12.27
CA MET A 46 17.34 0.52 -12.76
C MET A 46 17.21 1.12 -14.16
N ALA A 47 16.04 0.95 -14.79
CA ALA A 47 15.77 1.50 -16.12
C ALA A 47 15.64 3.04 -16.13
N GLY A 48 15.38 3.64 -14.98
CA GLY A 48 15.21 5.06 -14.75
C GLY A 48 14.86 5.31 -13.30
N ALA A 49 14.31 6.47 -13.00
CA ALA A 49 13.78 6.77 -11.68
C ALA A 49 12.69 5.75 -11.28
N PHE A 50 12.60 5.44 -10.01
CA PHE A 50 11.62 4.51 -9.47
C PHE A 50 11.01 5.05 -8.19
N GLY A 51 9.82 4.53 -7.84
CA GLY A 51 9.04 5.02 -6.70
C GLY A 51 9.62 4.61 -5.35
N MET A 52 9.27 5.40 -4.34
CA MET A 52 9.64 5.14 -2.96
C MET A 52 8.93 3.88 -2.43
N GLY A 53 9.66 3.03 -1.73
CA GLY A 53 9.06 1.91 -1.00
C GLY A 53 8.03 2.39 0.03
N ASN A 54 8.34 3.45 0.76
CA ASN A 54 7.43 4.04 1.75
C ASN A 54 6.12 4.54 1.13
N LEU A 55 6.11 4.96 -0.13
CA LEU A 55 4.87 5.33 -0.82
C LEU A 55 3.98 4.10 -1.06
N GLN A 56 4.56 2.94 -1.37
CA GLN A 56 3.81 1.69 -1.45
C GLN A 56 3.21 1.30 -0.10
N TRP A 57 3.95 1.50 0.98
CA TRP A 57 3.43 1.30 2.33
C TRP A 57 2.27 2.25 2.63
N ALA A 58 2.35 3.50 2.18
CA ALA A 58 1.25 4.45 2.26
C ALA A 58 0.01 3.97 1.47
N TYR A 59 0.18 3.38 0.30
CA TYR A 59 -0.92 2.80 -0.47
C TYR A 59 -1.61 1.65 0.28
N LEU A 60 -0.85 0.82 0.98
CA LEU A 60 -1.42 -0.23 1.84
C LEU A 60 -2.24 0.35 2.99
N HIS A 61 -1.78 1.43 3.61
CA HIS A 61 -2.57 2.15 4.62
C HIS A 61 -3.85 2.73 4.01
N ASN A 62 -3.76 3.32 2.83
CA ASN A 62 -4.90 3.95 2.18
C ASN A 62 -6.01 2.94 1.84
N VAL A 63 -5.67 1.77 1.31
CA VAL A 63 -6.68 0.77 0.97
C VAL A 63 -7.43 0.29 2.21
N VAL A 64 -6.75 0.10 3.33
CA VAL A 64 -7.37 -0.33 4.59
C VAL A 64 -8.14 0.83 5.23
N ARG A 65 -7.60 2.03 5.23
CA ARG A 65 -8.29 3.22 5.79
C ARG A 65 -9.56 3.56 5.03
N ASP A 66 -9.54 3.47 3.70
CA ASP A 66 -10.72 3.70 2.88
C ASP A 66 -11.82 2.67 3.18
N TRP A 67 -11.44 1.42 3.37
CA TRP A 67 -12.36 0.36 3.77
C TRP A 67 -12.93 0.57 5.18
N LEU A 68 -12.09 0.95 6.14
CA LEU A 68 -12.52 1.18 7.53
C LEU A 68 -13.42 2.41 7.67
N GLY A 69 -13.08 3.50 6.97
CA GLY A 69 -13.70 4.79 7.20
C GLY A 69 -13.55 5.22 8.66
N ASP A 70 -14.65 5.63 9.28
CA ASP A 70 -14.72 6.01 10.70
C ASP A 70 -15.08 4.83 11.63
N ARG A 71 -15.27 3.63 11.06
CA ARG A 71 -15.74 2.43 11.79
C ARG A 71 -14.61 1.61 12.39
N GLY A 72 -13.37 2.07 12.31
CA GLY A 72 -12.27 1.29 12.83
C GLY A 72 -10.93 1.99 12.70
N ARG A 73 -9.88 1.25 13.05
CA ARG A 73 -8.51 1.74 12.98
C ARG A 73 -7.53 0.64 12.66
N ILE A 74 -6.43 1.00 12.03
CA ILE A 74 -5.27 0.13 11.84
C ILE A 74 -4.51 0.04 13.16
N VAL A 75 -4.21 -1.17 13.59
CA VAL A 75 -3.38 -1.44 14.79
C VAL A 75 -1.95 -1.70 14.38
N ARG A 76 -1.76 -2.45 13.28
CA ARG A 76 -0.43 -2.85 12.81
C ARG A 76 -0.45 -3.01 11.29
N MET A 77 0.61 -2.57 10.65
CA MET A 77 0.83 -2.74 9.22
C MET A 77 2.29 -3.13 8.99
N GLU A 78 2.50 -4.24 8.32
CA GLU A 78 3.83 -4.70 7.91
C GLU A 78 3.84 -5.00 6.42
N CYS A 79 4.94 -4.72 5.76
CA CYS A 79 5.16 -5.15 4.39
C CYS A 79 6.64 -5.37 4.10
N GLN A 80 6.91 -6.03 2.99
CA GLN A 80 8.24 -6.17 2.42
C GLN A 80 8.25 -5.51 1.05
N PHE A 81 9.28 -4.74 0.74
CA PHE A 81 9.48 -4.16 -0.58
C PHE A 81 10.23 -5.17 -1.45
N ARG A 82 9.51 -5.89 -2.31
CA ARG A 82 10.07 -6.98 -3.12
C ARG A 82 10.40 -6.56 -4.54
N ALA A 83 9.70 -5.58 -5.08
CA ALA A 83 9.95 -5.04 -6.40
C ALA A 83 9.73 -3.54 -6.39
N VAL A 84 10.48 -2.83 -7.23
CA VAL A 84 10.37 -1.38 -7.36
C VAL A 84 9.16 -1.01 -8.21
N ASN A 85 8.57 0.14 -7.89
CA ASN A 85 7.55 0.76 -8.71
C ASN A 85 8.22 1.62 -9.78
N THR A 86 8.08 1.23 -11.04
CA THR A 86 8.65 1.97 -12.18
C THR A 86 7.65 2.98 -12.73
N LYS A 87 8.18 3.99 -13.40
CA LYS A 87 7.39 5.09 -13.95
C LYS A 87 6.40 4.60 -15.00
N GLY A 88 5.13 5.04 -14.87
CA GLY A 88 4.05 4.67 -15.78
C GLY A 88 3.27 3.42 -15.37
N GLN A 89 3.72 2.67 -14.38
CA GLN A 89 2.94 1.54 -13.87
C GLN A 89 1.63 1.99 -13.24
N ILE A 90 0.61 1.17 -13.39
CA ILE A 90 -0.64 1.29 -12.63
C ILE A 90 -0.50 0.38 -11.41
N VAL A 91 -0.35 0.99 -10.25
CA VAL A 91 -0.21 0.29 -8.98
C VAL A 91 -1.56 0.24 -8.28
N SER A 92 -1.98 -0.96 -7.91
CA SER A 92 -3.17 -1.18 -7.09
C SER A 92 -2.81 -1.81 -5.76
N ALA A 93 -3.47 -1.37 -4.70
CA ALA A 93 -3.37 -1.93 -3.37
C ALA A 93 -4.61 -2.75 -3.06
N HIS A 94 -4.39 -3.92 -2.51
CA HIS A 94 -5.41 -4.93 -2.25
C HIS A 94 -5.38 -5.37 -0.79
N GLY A 95 -6.50 -5.88 -0.32
CA GLY A 95 -6.58 -6.53 0.97
C GLY A 95 -7.61 -7.63 0.98
N ARG A 96 -7.31 -8.70 1.72
CA ARG A 96 -8.19 -9.83 1.91
C ARG A 96 -8.23 -10.22 3.37
N VAL A 97 -9.42 -10.41 3.91
CA VAL A 97 -9.63 -10.83 5.30
C VAL A 97 -9.19 -12.28 5.49
N GLU A 98 -8.22 -12.50 6.35
CA GLU A 98 -7.69 -13.83 6.68
C GLU A 98 -8.27 -14.40 7.97
N SER A 99 -8.53 -13.55 8.97
CA SER A 99 -9.18 -13.96 10.20
C SER A 99 -10.02 -12.85 10.81
N VAL A 100 -11.05 -13.25 11.53
CA VAL A 100 -11.94 -12.36 12.30
C VAL A 100 -12.11 -12.95 13.67
N ARG A 101 -11.77 -12.17 14.70
CA ARG A 101 -12.01 -12.55 16.09
C ARG A 101 -12.98 -11.57 16.73
N GLU A 102 -14.10 -12.07 17.18
CA GLU A 102 -15.08 -11.28 17.90
C GLU A 102 -14.60 -10.95 19.31
N ARG A 103 -14.78 -9.71 19.72
CA ARG A 103 -14.57 -9.22 21.08
C ARG A 103 -15.84 -8.54 21.57
N ALA A 104 -15.88 -8.12 22.84
CA ALA A 104 -17.10 -7.53 23.43
C ALA A 104 -17.65 -6.35 22.64
N ASP A 105 -16.79 -5.42 22.25
CA ASP A 105 -17.20 -4.15 21.63
C ASP A 105 -16.76 -4.01 20.17
N ASP A 106 -15.93 -4.92 19.67
CA ASP A 106 -15.35 -4.80 18.36
C ASP A 106 -14.97 -6.15 17.73
N LEU A 107 -14.43 -6.08 16.51
CA LEU A 107 -13.82 -7.21 15.82
C LEU A 107 -12.32 -6.94 15.68
N LEU A 108 -11.49 -7.93 15.97
CA LEU A 108 -10.08 -7.92 15.59
C LEU A 108 -9.95 -8.65 14.25
N VAL A 109 -9.50 -7.93 13.21
CA VAL A 109 -9.45 -8.43 11.84
C VAL A 109 -7.99 -8.47 11.37
N GLU A 110 -7.56 -9.65 10.90
CA GLU A 110 -6.28 -9.80 10.23
C GLU A 110 -6.51 -9.81 8.72
N LEU A 111 -5.75 -9.01 8.00
CA LEU A 111 -5.80 -8.94 6.55
C LEU A 111 -4.44 -9.26 5.95
N ARG A 112 -4.45 -9.97 4.85
CA ARG A 112 -3.35 -9.96 3.91
C ARG A 112 -3.52 -8.74 3.01
N VAL A 113 -2.44 -7.98 2.83
CA VAL A 113 -2.42 -6.78 1.99
C VAL A 113 -1.27 -6.86 0.99
N TRP A 114 -1.40 -6.25 -0.17
CA TRP A 114 -0.32 -6.19 -1.14
C TRP A 114 -0.56 -5.10 -2.16
N THR A 115 0.53 -4.62 -2.75
CA THR A 115 0.49 -3.82 -3.98
C THR A 115 0.88 -4.68 -5.17
N GLU A 116 0.32 -4.39 -6.31
CA GLU A 116 0.66 -5.04 -7.58
C GLU A 116 0.61 -4.05 -8.73
N ASP A 117 1.33 -4.37 -9.82
CA ASP A 117 1.26 -3.61 -11.05
C ASP A 117 0.06 -4.06 -11.91
N GLN A 118 -0.10 -3.48 -13.10
CA GLN A 118 -1.20 -3.79 -14.02
C GLN A 118 -1.16 -5.24 -14.57
N ASP A 119 -0.03 -5.90 -14.47
CA ASP A 119 0.16 -7.29 -14.92
C ASP A 119 0.00 -8.31 -13.78
N GLY A 120 -0.35 -7.83 -12.58
CA GLY A 120 -0.56 -8.68 -11.40
C GLY A 120 0.74 -9.06 -10.68
N ASN A 121 1.87 -8.45 -11.01
CA ASN A 121 3.12 -8.69 -10.28
C ASN A 121 3.10 -7.98 -8.94
N GLN A 122 3.27 -8.72 -7.85
CA GLN A 122 3.30 -8.15 -6.51
C GLN A 122 4.58 -7.32 -6.30
N LEU A 123 4.42 -6.11 -5.75
CA LEU A 123 5.52 -5.22 -5.45
C LEU A 123 5.82 -5.19 -3.94
N ALA A 124 4.80 -5.05 -3.11
CA ALA A 124 4.92 -4.98 -1.66
C ALA A 124 3.83 -5.82 -0.96
N PRO A 125 4.10 -7.10 -0.68
CA PRO A 125 3.20 -7.94 0.11
C PRO A 125 3.34 -7.65 1.60
N GLY A 126 2.25 -7.81 2.35
CA GLY A 126 2.24 -7.57 3.78
C GLY A 126 1.03 -8.10 4.51
N THR A 127 0.93 -7.71 5.76
CA THR A 127 -0.17 -8.03 6.67
C THR A 127 -0.63 -6.81 7.43
N CYS A 128 -1.90 -6.78 7.77
CA CYS A 128 -2.51 -5.70 8.53
C CYS A 128 -3.39 -6.28 9.64
N THR A 129 -3.27 -5.72 10.83
CA THR A 129 -4.22 -5.94 11.91
C THR A 129 -5.06 -4.68 12.06
N ALA A 130 -6.37 -4.83 12.01
CA ALA A 130 -7.33 -3.75 12.18
C ALA A 130 -8.35 -4.09 13.26
N VAL A 131 -8.88 -3.04 13.89
CA VAL A 131 -10.03 -3.12 14.80
C VAL A 131 -11.22 -2.49 14.11
N VAL A 132 -12.32 -3.20 14.05
CA VAL A 132 -13.58 -2.74 13.46
C VAL A 132 -14.62 -2.65 14.57
N ASN A 133 -15.20 -1.47 14.76
CA ASN A 133 -16.27 -1.25 15.75
C ASN A 133 -17.53 -2.00 15.33
N ARG A 134 -18.29 -2.49 16.32
CA ARG A 134 -19.60 -3.09 16.11
C ARG A 134 -20.71 -2.05 15.99
#